data_7819aac6d08c2200c41a9d1c95bb8149
#
_entry.id   7819aac6d08c2200c41a9d1c95bb8149
#
_cell.length_a   1.000
_cell.length_b   1.000
_cell.length_c   1.000
_cell.angle_alpha   90.00
_cell.angle_beta   90.00
_cell.angle_gamma   90.00
#
_symmetry.space_group_name_H-M   'P 1'
#
loop_
_entity.id
_entity.type
_entity.pdbx_description
1 polymer ?
#
loop_
_entity_poly.entity_id
_entity_poly.type
_entity_poly.pdbx_seq_one_letter_code
_entity_poly.pdbx_strand_id
1 'polypeptide(L)'
;MCIRDRFRTKQGLFTLVAGVRGSYWTYNKEFLFSPRASLGFIPNFDQDLTLRFATGLYYQSPFYKELRRVDKDKNGNNITVLNKDLKSQRSIHFILGGDYTFRAVDRNFKVTAEMYYKKLDNLNPYTVDNVKIRYYGENCAKGYAMGLDVKFFGEFVPGTDSWISFSLMKAQQTIRETTTVPMANSQGYNISLFFQDYFPGYKRVKLNLKGVLSGGLPQTIPGKGYEAGYFRTPAYKRVDIGLSYQLAGGTDAIMDRGFFRHLKNIWLGLDVFNILDIKNVSSYYWITDVYNVQYAVPNYLTGRQLNVRLIVDF
;
A
#
# COMPACT_ATOMS: atom_id res chain seq x y z
N MET A 1 2.55 18.70 20.47
CA MET A 1 3.81 18.69 21.26
C MET A 1 4.54 17.39 20.93
N CYS A 2 5.82 17.43 20.68
CA CYS A 2 6.67 16.27 20.43
C CYS A 2 7.96 16.43 21.23
N ILE A 3 8.39 15.38 21.90
CA ILE A 3 9.65 15.33 22.66
C ILE A 3 10.49 14.23 22.00
N ARG A 4 11.76 14.56 21.74
CA ARG A 4 12.74 13.60 21.22
C ARG A 4 13.97 13.66 22.12
N ASP A 5 14.36 12.50 22.63
CA ASP A 5 15.53 12.35 23.47
C ASP A 5 16.40 11.16 23.00
N ARG A 6 17.69 11.19 23.32
CA ARG A 6 18.68 10.18 22.96
C ARG A 6 19.54 9.81 24.16
N PHE A 7 19.60 8.55 24.46
CA PHE A 7 20.39 7.99 25.56
C PHE A 7 21.44 7.02 25.00
N ARG A 8 22.70 7.27 25.32
CA ARG A 8 23.77 6.35 24.98
C ARG A 8 24.13 5.51 26.22
N THR A 9 24.13 4.21 26.06
CA THR A 9 24.56 3.23 27.08
C THR A 9 25.74 2.43 26.57
N LYS A 10 26.36 1.57 27.44
CA LYS A 10 27.39 0.62 27.01
C LYS A 10 26.86 -0.38 25.97
N GLN A 11 25.57 -0.66 25.96
CA GLN A 11 24.92 -1.63 25.08
C GLN A 11 24.50 -1.03 23.73
N GLY A 12 24.38 0.31 23.62
CA GLY A 12 23.98 0.96 22.39
C GLY A 12 23.35 2.33 22.58
N LEU A 13 22.82 2.85 21.48
CA LEU A 13 22.12 4.14 21.42
C LEU A 13 20.60 3.91 21.42
N PHE A 14 19.93 4.45 22.43
CA PHE A 14 18.47 4.52 22.49
C PHE A 14 17.98 5.87 22.02
N THR A 15 16.90 5.90 21.26
CA THR A 15 16.20 7.10 20.85
C THR A 15 14.74 6.97 21.23
N LEU A 16 14.24 7.83 22.09
CA LEU A 16 12.82 7.91 22.45
C LEU A 16 12.19 9.12 21.78
N VAL A 17 11.07 8.91 21.12
CA VAL A 17 10.23 9.98 20.60
C VAL A 17 8.83 9.80 21.15
N ALA A 18 8.31 10.79 21.86
CA ALA A 18 6.95 10.80 22.36
C ALA A 18 6.24 12.08 21.89
N GLY A 19 4.99 11.97 21.58
CA GLY A 19 4.22 13.11 21.10
C GLY A 19 2.73 12.96 21.37
N VAL A 20 2.06 14.10 21.42
CA VAL A 20 0.62 14.18 21.61
C VAL A 20 0.05 15.12 20.57
N ARG A 21 -1.06 14.71 19.98
CA ARG A 21 -1.87 15.53 19.09
C ARG A 21 -3.29 15.64 19.62
N GLY A 22 -3.76 16.87 19.84
CA GLY A 22 -5.18 17.18 20.06
C GLY A 22 -5.80 17.68 18.76
N SER A 23 -7.01 17.27 18.46
CA SER A 23 -7.82 17.83 17.38
C SER A 23 -9.28 17.88 17.80
N TYR A 24 -9.98 18.92 17.35
CA TYR A 24 -11.39 19.10 17.61
C TYR A 24 -12.16 19.06 16.30
N TRP A 25 -13.11 18.12 16.20
CA TRP A 25 -13.97 18.01 15.03
C TRP A 25 -15.29 18.70 15.30
N THR A 26 -15.49 19.85 14.66
CA THR A 26 -16.60 20.76 14.94
C THR A 26 -17.98 20.21 14.57
N TYR A 27 -18.04 19.29 13.62
CA TYR A 27 -19.30 18.75 13.09
C TYR A 27 -20.11 17.98 14.15
N ASN A 28 -19.45 17.09 14.89
CA ASN A 28 -20.05 16.32 15.99
C ASN A 28 -19.55 16.74 17.38
N LYS A 29 -18.76 17.84 17.47
CA LYS A 29 -18.17 18.37 18.70
C LYS A 29 -17.25 17.37 19.43
N GLU A 30 -16.55 16.54 18.69
CA GLU A 30 -15.67 15.48 19.21
C GLU A 30 -14.25 16.02 19.43
N PHE A 31 -13.73 15.85 20.65
CA PHE A 31 -12.32 16.13 20.96
C PHE A 31 -11.52 14.84 20.88
N LEU A 32 -10.48 14.81 20.05
CA LEU A 32 -9.66 13.65 19.74
C LEU A 32 -8.26 13.84 20.31
N PHE A 33 -7.85 12.94 21.18
CA PHE A 33 -6.55 12.96 21.84
C PHE A 33 -5.71 11.76 21.37
N SER A 34 -4.58 12.02 20.70
CA SER A 34 -3.78 11.03 19.99
C SER A 34 -2.34 11.00 20.53
N PRO A 35 -2.05 10.27 21.63
CA PRO A 35 -0.70 10.03 22.10
C PRO A 35 0.03 9.02 21.18
N ARG A 36 1.35 9.22 21.05
CA ARG A 36 2.23 8.35 20.24
C ARG A 36 3.59 8.27 20.91
N ALA A 37 4.20 7.10 20.82
CA ALA A 37 5.57 6.88 21.28
C ALA A 37 6.30 5.95 20.32
N SER A 38 7.60 6.18 20.16
CA SER A 38 8.48 5.26 19.45
C SER A 38 9.83 5.16 20.14
N LEU A 39 10.38 3.96 20.19
CA LEU A 39 11.68 3.64 20.72
C LEU A 39 12.54 3.08 19.58
N GLY A 40 13.69 3.68 19.36
CA GLY A 40 14.74 3.17 18.49
C GLY A 40 15.91 2.66 19.32
N PHE A 41 16.50 1.55 18.93
CA PHE A 41 17.67 0.98 19.55
C PHE A 41 18.70 0.57 18.50
N ILE A 42 19.90 1.13 18.61
CA ILE A 42 21.05 0.78 17.79
C ILE A 42 22.07 0.10 18.74
N PRO A 43 22.23 -1.22 18.67
CA PRO A 43 23.18 -1.95 19.52
C PRO A 43 24.62 -1.49 19.24
N ASN A 44 25.47 -1.61 20.25
CA ASN A 44 26.89 -1.28 20.13
C ASN A 44 27.71 -2.53 19.77
N PHE A 45 27.57 -3.02 18.55
CA PHE A 45 28.38 -4.11 17.99
C PHE A 45 28.70 -3.83 16.50
N ASP A 46 29.58 -4.60 15.90
CA ASP A 46 30.15 -4.35 14.57
C ASP A 46 29.15 -4.41 13.40
N GLN A 47 27.92 -4.77 13.66
CA GLN A 47 26.88 -4.90 12.65
C GLN A 47 25.94 -3.68 12.66
N ASP A 48 25.59 -3.18 11.50
CA ASP A 48 24.65 -2.07 11.34
C ASP A 48 23.19 -2.60 11.49
N LEU A 49 22.74 -2.72 12.74
CA LEU A 49 21.40 -3.14 13.12
C LEU A 49 20.67 -1.99 13.81
N THR A 50 19.46 -1.70 13.38
CA THR A 50 18.55 -0.78 14.06
C THR A 50 17.24 -1.47 14.37
N LEU A 51 16.85 -1.49 15.63
CA LEU A 51 15.55 -2.01 16.08
C LEU A 51 14.63 -0.86 16.41
N ARG A 52 13.33 -1.01 16.10
CA ARG A 52 12.32 0.02 16.33
C ARG A 52 11.05 -0.59 16.90
N PHE A 53 10.50 0.07 17.91
CA PHE A 53 9.17 -0.20 18.41
C PHE A 53 8.36 1.10 18.37
N ALA A 54 7.12 1.05 17.89
CA ALA A 54 6.24 2.21 17.88
C ALA A 54 4.82 1.81 18.30
N THR A 55 4.20 2.70 19.07
CA THR A 55 2.81 2.57 19.46
C THR A 55 2.12 3.92 19.41
N GLY A 56 0.82 3.91 19.21
CA GLY A 56 0.06 5.17 19.21
C GLY A 56 -1.43 4.95 19.02
N LEU A 57 -2.16 5.96 19.42
CA LEU A 57 -3.60 6.08 19.24
C LEU A 57 -3.88 7.06 18.11
N TYR A 58 -4.67 6.61 17.15
CA TYR A 58 -5.00 7.35 15.94
C TYR A 58 -6.51 7.45 15.77
N TYR A 59 -6.96 8.61 15.31
CA TYR A 59 -8.35 8.85 14.97
C TYR A 59 -8.47 9.33 13.53
N GLN A 60 -9.55 8.92 12.90
CA GLN A 60 -9.97 9.39 11.58
C GLN A 60 -11.42 9.83 11.67
N SER A 61 -11.65 11.14 11.54
CA SER A 61 -13.00 11.69 11.46
C SER A 61 -13.65 11.25 10.14
N PRO A 62 -14.95 10.91 10.18
CA PRO A 62 -15.70 10.55 8.98
C PRO A 62 -15.72 11.68 7.95
N PHE A 63 -15.61 11.33 6.68
CA PHE A 63 -15.85 12.27 5.59
C PHE A 63 -17.30 12.23 5.14
N TYR A 64 -17.72 13.18 4.34
CA TYR A 64 -19.13 13.40 3.98
C TYR A 64 -19.88 12.16 3.50
N LYS A 65 -19.23 11.31 2.67
CA LYS A 65 -19.88 10.08 2.18
C LYS A 65 -20.14 9.06 3.27
N GLU A 66 -19.30 8.99 4.29
CA GLU A 66 -19.45 8.08 5.44
C GLU A 66 -20.60 8.48 6.36
N LEU A 67 -20.93 9.79 6.40
CA LEU A 67 -22.04 10.31 7.20
C LEU A 67 -23.42 9.99 6.60
N ARG A 68 -23.49 9.62 5.34
CA ARG A 68 -24.76 9.38 4.65
C ARG A 68 -25.30 8.01 5.02
N ARG A 69 -26.51 8.00 5.62
CA ARG A 69 -27.31 6.83 5.90
C ARG A 69 -28.59 6.87 5.06
N VAL A 70 -29.03 5.72 4.57
CA VAL A 70 -30.31 5.58 3.89
C VAL A 70 -31.34 5.12 4.90
N ASP A 71 -32.30 5.96 5.21
CA ASP A 71 -33.44 5.65 6.05
C ASP A 71 -34.70 5.58 5.19
N LYS A 72 -35.78 5.01 5.74
CA LYS A 72 -37.11 5.02 5.12
C LYS A 72 -37.94 6.17 5.68
N ASP A 73 -38.60 6.91 4.81
CA ASP A 73 -39.59 7.91 5.21
C ASP A 73 -40.92 7.24 5.69
N LYS A 74 -41.85 8.06 6.12
CA LYS A 74 -43.18 7.58 6.56
C LYS A 74 -43.96 6.84 5.47
N ASN A 75 -43.60 7.04 4.20
CA ASN A 75 -44.27 6.43 3.04
C ASN A 75 -43.48 5.20 2.52
N GLY A 76 -42.42 4.80 3.23
CA GLY A 76 -41.56 3.66 2.83
C GLY A 76 -40.52 3.98 1.78
N ASN A 77 -40.36 5.23 1.33
CA ASN A 77 -39.36 5.65 0.34
C ASN A 77 -38.01 5.80 1.01
N ASN A 78 -36.94 5.46 0.27
CA ASN A 78 -35.56 5.64 0.74
C ASN A 78 -35.18 7.12 0.72
N ILE A 79 -34.86 7.69 1.87
CA ILE A 79 -34.29 9.03 2.03
C ILE A 79 -32.85 8.97 2.52
N THR A 80 -32.01 9.87 2.04
CA THR A 80 -30.63 9.99 2.52
C THR A 80 -30.59 10.99 3.67
N VAL A 81 -30.19 10.53 4.85
CA VAL A 81 -30.02 11.33 6.05
C VAL A 81 -28.53 11.40 6.42
N LEU A 82 -28.09 12.54 6.96
CA LEU A 82 -26.74 12.66 7.50
C LEU A 82 -26.72 12.26 8.98
N ASN A 83 -25.98 11.21 9.31
CA ASN A 83 -25.78 10.80 10.68
C ASN A 83 -24.73 11.69 11.36
N LYS A 84 -25.18 12.64 12.18
CA LYS A 84 -24.33 13.56 12.94
C LYS A 84 -23.69 12.90 14.18
N ASP A 85 -24.22 11.77 14.61
CA ASP A 85 -23.75 11.04 15.80
C ASP A 85 -22.62 10.05 15.48
N LEU A 86 -22.24 9.93 14.20
CA LEU A 86 -21.14 9.09 13.77
C LEU A 86 -19.82 9.57 14.37
N LYS A 87 -19.19 8.71 15.17
CA LYS A 87 -17.92 9.00 15.85
C LYS A 87 -16.73 8.75 14.95
N SER A 88 -15.63 9.40 15.25
CA SER A 88 -14.35 9.13 14.60
C SER A 88 -13.91 7.68 14.80
N GLN A 89 -13.47 7.05 13.72
CA GLN A 89 -12.88 5.72 13.77
C GLN A 89 -11.56 5.78 14.54
N ARG A 90 -11.28 4.78 15.37
CA ARG A 90 -10.14 4.72 16.26
C ARG A 90 -9.24 3.54 15.93
N SER A 91 -7.93 3.75 15.95
CA SER A 91 -6.95 2.69 15.75
C SER A 91 -5.81 2.80 16.77
N ILE A 92 -5.49 1.68 17.43
CA ILE A 92 -4.30 1.55 18.30
C ILE A 92 -3.30 0.71 17.53
N HIS A 93 -2.08 1.24 17.36
CA HIS A 93 -1.02 0.58 16.61
C HIS A 93 0.08 0.07 17.53
N PHE A 94 0.58 -1.12 17.24
CA PHE A 94 1.80 -1.71 17.78
C PHE A 94 2.64 -2.16 16.59
N ILE A 95 3.84 -1.63 16.48
CA ILE A 95 4.74 -1.87 15.35
C ILE A 95 6.12 -2.21 15.90
N LEU A 96 6.66 -3.35 15.49
CA LEU A 96 8.03 -3.78 15.79
C LEU A 96 8.75 -3.95 14.46
N GLY A 97 9.86 -3.24 14.29
CA GLY A 97 10.63 -3.29 13.05
C GLY A 97 12.13 -3.35 13.31
N GLY A 98 12.85 -3.76 12.29
CA GLY A 98 14.30 -3.78 12.29
C GLY A 98 14.87 -3.56 10.90
N ASP A 99 15.99 -2.86 10.85
CA ASP A 99 16.82 -2.68 9.68
C ASP A 99 18.19 -3.32 9.93
N TYR A 100 18.63 -4.16 9.04
CA TYR A 100 19.95 -4.76 9.07
C TYR A 100 20.66 -4.49 7.76
N THR A 101 21.78 -3.73 7.84
CA THR A 101 22.65 -3.44 6.71
C THR A 101 23.91 -4.30 6.82
N PHE A 102 24.26 -4.96 5.75
CA PHE A 102 25.46 -5.79 5.70
C PHE A 102 26.14 -5.67 4.34
N ARG A 103 27.41 -6.01 4.32
CA ARG A 103 28.23 -6.03 3.10
C ARG A 103 28.50 -7.48 2.68
N ALA A 104 28.17 -7.80 1.43
CA ALA A 104 28.44 -9.09 0.83
C ALA A 104 28.95 -8.87 -0.60
N VAL A 105 29.94 -9.65 -1.03
CA VAL A 105 30.53 -9.55 -2.40
C VAL A 105 30.90 -8.09 -2.73
N ASP A 106 31.53 -7.38 -1.76
CA ASP A 106 31.92 -5.96 -1.84
C ASP A 106 30.77 -4.97 -2.14
N ARG A 107 29.53 -5.33 -1.82
CA ARG A 107 28.32 -4.53 -2.05
C ARG A 107 27.47 -4.40 -0.80
N ASN A 108 26.69 -3.34 -0.73
CA ASN A 108 25.83 -3.06 0.38
C ASN A 108 24.43 -3.68 0.15
N PHE A 109 23.99 -4.43 1.13
CA PHE A 109 22.64 -5.00 1.20
C PHE A 109 21.95 -4.53 2.46
N LYS A 110 20.63 -4.40 2.38
CA LYS A 110 19.79 -4.05 3.53
C LYS A 110 18.55 -4.91 3.57
N VAL A 111 18.28 -5.47 4.72
CA VAL A 111 17.01 -6.13 5.04
C VAL A 111 16.24 -5.24 6.00
N THR A 112 14.98 -4.96 5.67
CA THR A 112 14.03 -4.32 6.56
C THR A 112 12.92 -5.32 6.84
N ALA A 113 12.63 -5.57 8.11
CA ALA A 113 11.49 -6.38 8.53
C ALA A 113 10.63 -5.60 9.51
N GLU A 114 9.31 -5.63 9.32
CA GLU A 114 8.36 -4.94 10.19
C GLU A 114 7.15 -5.84 10.43
N MET A 115 6.82 -6.05 11.69
CA MET A 115 5.61 -6.72 12.14
C MET A 115 4.69 -5.69 12.79
N TYR A 116 3.41 -5.73 12.45
CA TYR A 116 2.43 -4.80 13.00
C TYR A 116 1.15 -5.48 13.45
N TYR A 117 0.55 -4.89 14.47
CA TYR A 117 -0.80 -5.17 14.91
C TYR A 117 -1.55 -3.86 15.14
N LYS A 118 -2.74 -3.73 14.55
CA LYS A 118 -3.61 -2.56 14.66
C LYS A 118 -4.98 -3.02 15.15
N LYS A 119 -5.35 -2.57 16.35
CA LYS A 119 -6.71 -2.74 16.86
C LYS A 119 -7.57 -1.60 16.36
N LEU A 120 -8.73 -1.92 15.82
CA LEU A 120 -9.63 -0.97 15.17
C LEU A 120 -10.99 -0.96 15.90
N ASP A 121 -11.42 0.22 16.31
CA ASP A 121 -12.68 0.43 17.00
C ASP A 121 -13.50 1.52 16.30
N ASN A 122 -14.80 1.56 16.56
CA ASN A 122 -15.76 2.51 15.98
C ASN A 122 -15.72 2.52 14.44
N LEU A 123 -15.53 1.37 13.83
CA LEU A 123 -15.52 1.28 12.37
C LEU A 123 -16.91 1.54 11.80
N ASN A 124 -16.97 2.26 10.69
CA ASN A 124 -18.14 2.40 9.83
C ASN A 124 -17.94 1.47 8.62
N PRO A 125 -18.53 0.25 8.66
CA PRO A 125 -18.35 -0.70 7.57
C PRO A 125 -18.98 -0.18 6.28
N TYR A 126 -18.55 -0.76 5.17
CA TYR A 126 -19.12 -0.48 3.86
C TYR A 126 -19.21 -1.75 3.03
N THR A 127 -20.14 -1.79 2.10
CA THR A 127 -20.24 -2.79 1.05
C THR A 127 -19.90 -2.16 -0.30
N VAL A 128 -19.44 -2.99 -1.21
CA VAL A 128 -19.22 -2.58 -2.61
C VAL A 128 -20.31 -3.20 -3.45
N ASP A 129 -21.18 -2.35 -4.02
CA ASP A 129 -22.27 -2.74 -4.89
C ASP A 129 -21.91 -2.32 -6.34
N ASN A 130 -21.48 -3.30 -7.14
CA ASN A 130 -20.80 -3.11 -8.40
C ASN A 130 -19.54 -2.23 -8.20
N VAL A 131 -19.56 -0.95 -8.58
CA VAL A 131 -18.47 0.01 -8.38
C VAL A 131 -18.78 1.07 -7.31
N LYS A 132 -19.95 0.96 -6.66
CA LYS A 132 -20.42 1.95 -5.67
C LYS A 132 -20.13 1.47 -4.27
N ILE A 133 -19.46 2.29 -3.49
CA ILE A 133 -19.26 2.08 -2.06
C ILE A 133 -20.50 2.58 -1.32
N ARG A 134 -21.11 1.71 -0.51
CA ARG A 134 -22.24 2.03 0.37
C ARG A 134 -21.82 1.83 1.81
N TYR A 135 -21.72 2.91 2.55
CA TYR A 135 -21.44 2.89 3.99
C TYR A 135 -22.70 2.55 4.78
N TYR A 136 -22.51 1.84 5.90
CA TYR A 136 -23.59 1.60 6.86
C TYR A 136 -24.03 2.90 7.54
N GLY A 137 -23.15 3.90 7.62
CA GLY A 137 -23.40 5.18 8.27
C GLY A 137 -23.51 5.08 9.79
N GLU A 138 -22.96 4.03 10.37
CA GLU A 138 -23.00 3.70 11.79
C GLU A 138 -21.66 3.13 12.25
N ASN A 139 -21.25 3.44 13.49
CA ASN A 139 -20.07 2.83 14.12
C ASN A 139 -20.41 1.44 14.67
N CYS A 140 -20.76 0.50 13.82
CA CYS A 140 -21.27 -0.81 14.20
C CYS A 140 -20.24 -1.94 14.04
N ALA A 141 -18.97 -1.63 13.83
CA ALA A 141 -17.95 -2.65 13.70
C ALA A 141 -16.68 -2.36 14.52
N LYS A 142 -15.99 -3.44 14.87
CA LYS A 142 -14.65 -3.48 15.46
C LYS A 142 -13.81 -4.40 14.63
N GLY A 143 -12.48 -4.26 14.66
CA GLY A 143 -11.63 -5.11 13.87
C GLY A 143 -10.18 -5.09 14.27
N TYR A 144 -9.38 -5.75 13.47
CA TYR A 144 -7.93 -5.70 13.57
C TYR A 144 -7.28 -5.84 12.19
N ALA A 145 -6.08 -5.31 12.07
CA ALA A 145 -5.19 -5.58 10.96
C ALA A 145 -3.82 -5.95 11.52
N MET A 146 -3.25 -7.05 11.04
CA MET A 146 -1.92 -7.50 11.42
C MET A 146 -1.17 -7.98 10.19
N GLY A 147 0.15 -7.88 10.23
CA GLY A 147 0.96 -8.32 9.12
C GLY A 147 2.45 -8.33 9.42
N LEU A 148 3.17 -8.87 8.45
CA LEU A 148 4.62 -8.91 8.39
C LEU A 148 5.04 -8.41 7.02
N ASP A 149 5.85 -7.36 7.00
CA ASP A 149 6.45 -6.79 5.81
C ASP A 149 7.97 -7.03 5.87
N VAL A 150 8.53 -7.64 4.83
CA VAL A 150 9.96 -7.84 4.68
C VAL A 150 10.39 -7.26 3.35
N LYS A 151 11.44 -6.45 3.36
CA LYS A 151 12.01 -5.89 2.15
C LYS A 151 13.53 -6.09 2.14
N PHE A 152 14.02 -6.65 1.07
CA PHE A 152 15.42 -6.82 0.77
C PHE A 152 15.83 -5.84 -0.31
N PHE A 153 16.82 -5.01 -0.01
CA PHE A 153 17.43 -4.08 -0.95
C PHE A 153 18.84 -4.55 -1.23
N GLY A 154 19.30 -4.34 -2.45
CA GLY A 154 20.69 -4.63 -2.77
C GLY A 154 21.15 -3.89 -4.00
N GLU A 155 22.41 -3.51 -3.98
CA GLU A 155 23.13 -3.07 -5.15
C GLU A 155 23.69 -4.33 -5.82
N PHE A 156 22.86 -5.06 -6.57
CA PHE A 156 23.30 -6.27 -7.27
C PHE A 156 24.31 -5.96 -8.36
N VAL A 157 24.24 -4.75 -8.91
CA VAL A 157 25.23 -4.19 -9.83
C VAL A 157 25.56 -2.77 -9.39
N PRO A 158 26.86 -2.34 -9.42
CA PRO A 158 27.26 -1.01 -9.00
C PRO A 158 26.47 0.11 -9.68
N GLY A 159 25.85 0.99 -8.86
CA GLY A 159 25.08 2.14 -9.31
C GLY A 159 23.62 1.84 -9.68
N THR A 160 23.10 0.65 -9.34
CA THR A 160 21.67 0.30 -9.54
C THR A 160 21.04 -0.26 -8.28
N ASP A 161 19.90 0.28 -7.90
CA ASP A 161 19.12 -0.19 -6.77
C ASP A 161 18.08 -1.22 -7.22
N SER A 162 18.15 -2.41 -6.62
CA SER A 162 17.16 -3.46 -6.83
C SER A 162 16.57 -3.89 -5.50
N TRP A 163 15.33 -4.34 -5.51
CA TRP A 163 14.67 -4.78 -4.28
C TRP A 163 13.61 -5.83 -4.54
N ILE A 164 13.39 -6.65 -3.53
CA ILE A 164 12.25 -7.55 -3.42
C ILE A 164 11.53 -7.28 -2.10
N SER A 165 10.22 -7.23 -2.13
CA SER A 165 9.39 -7.11 -0.94
C SER A 165 8.39 -8.25 -0.86
N PHE A 166 8.15 -8.70 0.36
CA PHE A 166 7.18 -9.71 0.71
C PHE A 166 6.35 -9.20 1.88
N SER A 167 5.04 -9.20 1.71
CA SER A 167 4.07 -8.77 2.71
C SER A 167 3.04 -9.86 2.94
N LEU A 168 2.78 -10.16 4.20
CA LEU A 168 1.64 -10.96 4.65
C LEU A 168 0.72 -10.07 5.47
N MET A 169 -0.57 -10.10 5.18
CA MET A 169 -1.55 -9.27 5.87
C MET A 169 -2.84 -10.04 6.14
N LYS A 170 -3.37 -9.86 7.35
CA LYS A 170 -4.72 -10.28 7.71
C LYS A 170 -5.44 -9.10 8.32
N ALA A 171 -6.54 -8.66 7.69
CA ALA A 171 -7.40 -7.62 8.22
C ALA A 171 -8.85 -8.13 8.26
N GLN A 172 -9.45 -8.07 9.44
CA GLN A 172 -10.81 -8.55 9.69
C GLN A 172 -11.59 -7.53 10.49
N GLN A 173 -12.90 -7.52 10.29
CA GLN A 173 -13.85 -6.74 11.08
C GLN A 173 -15.02 -7.61 11.50
N THR A 174 -15.55 -7.37 12.70
CA THR A 174 -16.78 -7.97 13.20
C THR A 174 -17.86 -6.90 13.21
N ILE A 175 -18.89 -7.11 12.41
CA ILE A 175 -20.01 -6.18 12.23
C ILE A 175 -21.13 -6.59 13.20
N ARG A 176 -21.66 -5.62 13.95
CA ARG A 176 -22.74 -5.80 14.93
C ARG A 176 -22.52 -6.96 15.89
N GLU A 177 -21.24 -7.23 16.22
CA GLU A 177 -20.78 -8.30 17.13
C GLU A 177 -21.16 -9.74 16.71
N THR A 178 -21.70 -9.92 15.54
CA THR A 178 -22.20 -11.23 15.05
C THR A 178 -21.38 -11.75 13.87
N THR A 179 -21.08 -10.92 12.89
CA THR A 179 -20.51 -11.38 11.62
C THR A 179 -19.06 -10.92 11.47
N THR A 180 -18.13 -11.88 11.49
CA THR A 180 -16.70 -11.61 11.26
C THR A 180 -16.34 -11.85 9.80
N VAL A 181 -15.83 -10.79 9.15
CA VAL A 181 -15.51 -10.79 7.71
C VAL A 181 -14.16 -10.12 7.45
N PRO A 182 -13.47 -10.47 6.36
CA PRO A 182 -12.28 -9.73 5.96
C PRO A 182 -12.64 -8.29 5.58
N MET A 183 -11.74 -7.36 5.88
CA MET A 183 -11.84 -5.99 5.37
C MET A 183 -11.60 -5.98 3.86
N ALA A 184 -12.22 -5.04 3.14
CA ALA A 184 -12.18 -4.98 1.67
C ALA A 184 -10.77 -4.91 1.08
N ASN A 185 -9.79 -4.43 1.83
CA ASN A 185 -8.38 -4.35 1.44
C ASN A 185 -7.51 -5.52 1.93
N SER A 186 -8.09 -6.58 2.49
CA SER A 186 -7.37 -7.74 3.04
C SER A 186 -6.88 -8.66 1.91
N GLN A 187 -5.78 -8.33 1.26
CA GLN A 187 -5.20 -9.11 0.16
C GLN A 187 -4.61 -10.47 0.56
N GLY A 188 -4.19 -10.61 1.82
CA GLY A 188 -3.52 -11.80 2.33
C GLY A 188 -2.02 -11.79 2.12
N TYR A 189 -1.55 -11.63 0.91
CA TYR A 189 -0.12 -11.53 0.59
C TYR A 189 0.14 -10.57 -0.58
N ASN A 190 1.35 -10.01 -0.60
CA ASN A 190 1.88 -9.24 -1.72
C ASN A 190 3.38 -9.53 -1.87
N ILE A 191 3.80 -9.85 -3.08
CA ILE A 191 5.20 -10.02 -3.45
C ILE A 191 5.47 -9.04 -4.58
N SER A 192 6.48 -8.18 -4.41
CA SER A 192 6.87 -7.22 -5.44
C SER A 192 8.38 -7.27 -5.63
N LEU A 193 8.79 -7.30 -6.88
CA LEU A 193 10.18 -7.31 -7.32
C LEU A 193 10.42 -6.10 -8.21
N PHE A 194 11.52 -5.42 -7.97
CA PHE A 194 12.09 -4.44 -8.88
C PHE A 194 13.57 -4.76 -9.04
N PHE A 195 13.96 -5.02 -10.24
CA PHE A 195 15.35 -5.26 -10.62
C PHE A 195 15.73 -4.31 -11.75
N GLN A 196 16.85 -3.61 -11.58
CA GLN A 196 17.41 -2.76 -12.62
C GLN A 196 18.91 -3.04 -12.72
N ASP A 197 19.40 -3.20 -13.93
CA ASP A 197 20.78 -3.47 -14.20
C ASP A 197 21.23 -2.88 -15.53
N TYR A 198 22.56 -2.67 -15.64
CA TYR A 198 23.21 -2.48 -16.93
C TYR A 198 23.46 -3.85 -17.57
N PHE A 199 23.30 -3.91 -18.89
CA PHE A 199 23.61 -5.15 -19.61
C PHE A 199 25.12 -5.46 -19.45
N PRO A 200 25.51 -6.70 -19.09
CA PRO A 200 26.89 -7.07 -18.89
C PRO A 200 27.79 -6.67 -20.08
N GLY A 201 28.82 -5.88 -19.81
CA GLY A 201 29.74 -5.37 -20.85
C GLY A 201 29.26 -4.12 -21.61
N TYR A 202 27.99 -3.69 -21.47
CA TYR A 202 27.41 -2.55 -22.19
C TYR A 202 26.76 -1.54 -21.25
N LYS A 203 27.55 -0.59 -20.73
CA LYS A 203 27.05 0.46 -19.80
C LYS A 203 25.98 1.40 -20.41
N ARG A 204 25.77 1.34 -21.72
CA ARG A 204 24.75 2.14 -22.42
C ARG A 204 23.38 1.46 -22.46
N VAL A 205 23.28 0.21 -22.04
CA VAL A 205 22.03 -0.56 -22.04
C VAL A 205 21.61 -0.83 -20.61
N LYS A 206 20.42 -0.36 -20.22
CA LYS A 206 19.78 -0.66 -18.93
C LYS A 206 18.59 -1.56 -19.15
N LEU A 207 18.48 -2.59 -18.33
CA LEU A 207 17.35 -3.50 -18.25
C LEU A 207 16.57 -3.22 -16.97
N ASN A 208 15.25 -3.13 -17.05
CA ASN A 208 14.34 -3.04 -15.90
C ASN A 208 13.40 -4.23 -15.92
N LEU A 209 13.23 -4.85 -14.77
CA LEU A 209 12.26 -5.92 -14.54
C LEU A 209 11.40 -5.55 -13.33
N LYS A 210 10.08 -5.54 -13.49
CA LYS A 210 9.12 -5.43 -12.41
C LYS A 210 8.26 -6.67 -12.35
N GLY A 211 8.09 -7.22 -11.16
CA GLY A 211 7.17 -8.31 -10.91
C GLY A 211 6.24 -7.97 -9.76
N VAL A 212 4.95 -8.28 -9.89
CA VAL A 212 3.96 -8.15 -8.81
C VAL A 212 3.09 -9.40 -8.80
N LEU A 213 2.97 -9.99 -7.60
CA LEU A 213 2.04 -11.07 -7.30
C LEU A 213 1.32 -10.72 -6.01
N SER A 214 0.00 -10.54 -6.03
CA SER A 214 -0.76 -10.25 -4.83
C SER A 214 -2.04 -11.07 -4.75
N GLY A 215 -2.46 -11.35 -3.52
CA GLY A 215 -3.69 -12.09 -3.23
C GLY A 215 -4.93 -11.33 -3.71
N GLY A 216 -5.98 -12.07 -4.03
CA GLY A 216 -7.25 -11.50 -4.44
C GLY A 216 -7.94 -10.73 -3.31
N LEU A 217 -8.60 -9.63 -3.65
CA LEU A 217 -9.40 -8.83 -2.73
C LEU A 217 -10.74 -9.52 -2.42
N PRO A 218 -11.22 -9.46 -1.17
CA PRO A 218 -12.56 -9.92 -0.84
C PRO A 218 -13.62 -9.00 -1.44
N GLN A 219 -14.65 -9.61 -2.01
CA GLN A 219 -15.80 -8.92 -2.61
C GLN A 219 -17.10 -9.55 -2.13
N THR A 220 -18.15 -8.75 -2.06
CA THR A 220 -19.51 -9.18 -1.71
C THR A 220 -20.40 -9.28 -2.95
N ILE A 221 -21.47 -10.05 -2.83
CA ILE A 221 -22.54 -10.07 -3.85
C ILE A 221 -23.35 -8.78 -3.71
N PRO A 222 -23.63 -8.05 -4.80
CA PRO A 222 -24.40 -6.83 -4.76
C PRO A 222 -25.77 -7.00 -4.11
N GLY A 223 -26.18 -6.02 -3.30
CA GLY A 223 -27.45 -6.04 -2.58
C GLY A 223 -27.52 -6.99 -1.38
N LYS A 224 -26.49 -7.82 -1.21
CA LYS A 224 -26.40 -8.74 -0.08
C LYS A 224 -25.13 -8.38 0.70
N GLY A 225 -25.21 -7.74 1.83
CA GLY A 225 -24.01 -7.35 2.62
C GLY A 225 -23.06 -8.52 2.94
N TYR A 226 -22.02 -8.27 3.68
CA TYR A 226 -21.05 -9.29 4.11
C TYR A 226 -21.69 -10.47 4.86
N GLU A 227 -22.85 -10.27 5.46
CA GLU A 227 -23.63 -11.29 6.18
C GLU A 227 -24.05 -12.46 5.26
N ALA A 228 -24.22 -12.21 3.96
CA ALA A 228 -24.54 -13.23 2.96
C ALA A 228 -23.31 -13.95 2.37
N GLY A 229 -22.12 -13.61 2.86
CA GLY A 229 -20.87 -14.18 2.40
C GLY A 229 -20.04 -13.27 1.50
N TYR A 230 -18.83 -13.70 1.24
CA TYR A 230 -17.87 -13.02 0.37
C TYR A 230 -17.09 -14.05 -0.45
N PHE A 231 -16.53 -13.61 -1.54
CA PHE A 231 -15.57 -14.38 -2.34
C PHE A 231 -14.30 -13.53 -2.58
N ARG A 232 -13.22 -14.15 -3.05
CA ARG A 232 -12.01 -13.42 -3.40
C ARG A 232 -11.83 -13.37 -4.91
N THR A 233 -11.41 -12.20 -5.40
CA THR A 233 -10.98 -12.08 -6.80
C THR A 233 -9.77 -13.00 -7.05
N PRO A 234 -9.48 -13.41 -8.30
CA PRO A 234 -8.24 -14.06 -8.65
C PRO A 234 -7.02 -13.23 -8.23
N ALA A 235 -5.91 -13.90 -7.94
CA ALA A 235 -4.66 -13.23 -7.60
C ALA A 235 -4.20 -12.32 -8.75
N TYR A 236 -3.78 -11.10 -8.41
CA TYR A 236 -3.18 -10.16 -9.34
C TYR A 236 -1.75 -10.59 -9.66
N LYS A 237 -1.42 -10.66 -10.95
CA LYS A 237 -0.09 -11.07 -11.44
C LYS A 237 0.31 -10.17 -12.58
N ARG A 238 1.50 -9.57 -12.50
CA ARG A 238 2.00 -8.72 -13.58
C ARG A 238 3.53 -8.78 -13.63
N VAL A 239 4.05 -8.84 -14.84
CA VAL A 239 5.48 -8.72 -15.12
C VAL A 239 5.64 -7.65 -16.20
N ASP A 240 6.48 -6.66 -15.92
CA ASP A 240 6.86 -5.59 -16.84
C ASP A 240 8.36 -5.68 -17.12
N ILE A 241 8.74 -5.50 -18.37
CA ILE A 241 10.15 -5.44 -18.80
C ILE A 241 10.38 -4.13 -19.53
N GLY A 242 11.46 -3.44 -19.18
CA GLY A 242 11.90 -2.23 -19.86
C GLY A 242 13.36 -2.34 -20.28
N LEU A 243 13.65 -1.87 -21.46
CA LEU A 243 15.00 -1.71 -21.99
C LEU A 243 15.24 -0.22 -22.27
N SER A 244 16.36 0.32 -21.82
CA SER A 244 16.76 1.70 -22.12
C SER A 244 18.15 1.72 -22.73
N TYR A 245 18.30 2.44 -23.83
CA TYR A 245 19.57 2.62 -24.53
C TYR A 245 20.00 4.08 -24.49
N GLN A 246 21.23 4.33 -24.05
CA GLN A 246 21.81 5.65 -24.06
C GLN A 246 22.29 6.01 -25.47
N LEU A 247 21.55 6.89 -26.13
CA LEU A 247 21.85 7.38 -27.48
C LEU A 247 23.09 8.28 -27.48
N ALA A 248 23.20 9.15 -26.45
CA ALA A 248 24.32 10.03 -26.26
C ALA A 248 24.54 10.32 -24.76
N GLY A 249 25.80 10.51 -24.36
CA GLY A 249 26.17 10.83 -22.98
C GLY A 249 27.38 11.75 -22.94
N GLY A 250 27.70 12.34 -21.78
CA GLY A 250 28.66 13.43 -21.58
C GLY A 250 30.08 13.17 -22.10
N THR A 251 30.45 11.94 -22.45
CA THR A 251 31.74 11.58 -23.04
C THR A 251 31.72 11.46 -24.57
N ASP A 252 30.54 11.62 -25.19
CA ASP A 252 30.38 11.47 -26.63
C ASP A 252 30.69 12.77 -27.38
N ALA A 253 31.44 12.69 -28.45
CA ALA A 253 31.84 13.85 -29.27
C ALA A 253 30.66 14.67 -29.86
N ILE A 254 29.46 14.05 -29.92
CA ILE A 254 28.24 14.73 -30.36
C ILE A 254 27.76 15.76 -29.31
N MET A 255 28.03 15.51 -28.02
CA MET A 255 27.66 16.39 -26.90
C MET A 255 28.46 17.70 -26.88
N ASP A 256 29.58 17.77 -27.55
CA ASP A 256 30.39 18.99 -27.64
C ASP A 256 29.92 19.94 -28.77
N ARG A 257 28.93 19.54 -29.57
CA ARG A 257 28.53 20.26 -30.80
C ARG A 257 27.15 20.93 -30.67
N GLY A 258 27.12 22.25 -30.94
CA GLY A 258 25.88 23.02 -31.11
C GLY A 258 24.90 22.90 -29.94
N PHE A 259 23.63 22.58 -30.25
CA PHE A 259 22.56 22.41 -29.27
C PHE A 259 22.83 21.31 -28.24
N PHE A 260 23.48 20.22 -28.65
CA PHE A 260 23.78 19.08 -27.78
C PHE A 260 24.73 19.40 -26.63
N ARG A 261 25.47 20.48 -26.70
CA ARG A 261 26.37 20.95 -25.62
C ARG A 261 25.63 21.27 -24.31
N HIS A 262 24.34 21.56 -24.38
CA HIS A 262 23.49 21.84 -23.21
C HIS A 262 22.87 20.59 -22.60
N LEU A 263 23.07 19.44 -23.22
CA LEU A 263 22.50 18.17 -22.79
C LEU A 263 23.57 17.33 -22.07
N LYS A 264 23.15 16.57 -21.06
CA LYS A 264 24.03 15.62 -20.35
C LYS A 264 23.87 14.21 -20.88
N ASN A 265 22.63 13.78 -21.08
CA ASN A 265 22.34 12.43 -21.54
C ASN A 265 21.07 12.42 -22.39
N ILE A 266 21.01 11.49 -23.33
CA ILE A 266 19.82 11.17 -24.12
C ILE A 266 19.61 9.66 -24.04
N TRP A 267 18.45 9.24 -23.50
CA TRP A 267 18.07 7.85 -23.38
C TRP A 267 16.83 7.55 -24.19
N LEU A 268 16.83 6.47 -24.95
CA LEU A 268 15.65 5.89 -25.58
C LEU A 268 15.24 4.65 -24.77
N GLY A 269 13.99 4.61 -24.30
CA GLY A 269 13.44 3.51 -23.53
C GLY A 269 12.29 2.83 -24.28
N LEU A 270 12.22 1.52 -24.15
CA LEU A 270 11.13 0.66 -24.60
C LEU A 270 10.64 -0.14 -23.42
N ASP A 271 9.38 0.06 -23.02
CA ASP A 271 8.78 -0.65 -21.89
C ASP A 271 7.63 -1.53 -22.39
N VAL A 272 7.60 -2.79 -22.00
CA VAL A 272 6.51 -3.73 -22.24
C VAL A 272 5.84 -4.02 -20.90
N PHE A 273 4.66 -3.45 -20.71
CA PHE A 273 3.85 -3.70 -19.52
C PHE A 273 3.01 -4.96 -19.70
N ASN A 274 2.88 -5.72 -18.60
CA ASN A 274 2.15 -6.99 -18.60
C ASN A 274 2.58 -7.91 -19.75
N ILE A 275 3.89 -8.22 -19.82
CA ILE A 275 4.48 -9.00 -20.94
C ILE A 275 3.83 -10.37 -21.10
N LEU A 276 3.33 -10.96 -20.00
CA LEU A 276 2.66 -12.27 -20.00
C LEU A 276 1.19 -12.18 -20.45
N ASP A 277 0.68 -10.96 -20.71
CA ASP A 277 -0.70 -10.69 -21.11
C ASP A 277 -1.77 -11.31 -20.18
N ILE A 278 -1.49 -11.31 -18.88
CA ILE A 278 -2.39 -11.87 -17.86
C ILE A 278 -3.61 -10.97 -17.73
N LYS A 279 -4.79 -11.56 -17.85
CA LYS A 279 -6.08 -10.88 -17.65
C LYS A 279 -6.37 -10.74 -16.16
N ASN A 280 -5.88 -9.65 -15.55
CA ASN A 280 -6.12 -9.35 -14.15
C ASN A 280 -7.52 -8.76 -13.96
N VAL A 281 -8.28 -9.33 -13.04
CA VAL A 281 -9.64 -8.87 -12.72
C VAL A 281 -9.55 -7.66 -11.79
N SER A 282 -10.15 -6.55 -12.20
CA SER A 282 -10.30 -5.33 -11.39
C SER A 282 -11.55 -5.36 -10.50
N SER A 283 -12.65 -5.77 -11.08
CA SER A 283 -13.97 -5.82 -10.44
C SER A 283 -14.88 -6.77 -11.20
N TYR A 284 -16.08 -7.00 -10.66
CA TYR A 284 -17.11 -7.74 -11.37
C TYR A 284 -18.33 -6.83 -11.62
N TYR A 285 -18.89 -6.93 -12.82
CA TYR A 285 -20.25 -6.49 -13.09
C TYR A 285 -21.20 -7.65 -12.86
N TRP A 286 -22.28 -7.38 -12.14
CA TRP A 286 -23.31 -8.35 -11.90
C TRP A 286 -24.50 -8.05 -12.81
N ILE A 287 -24.85 -9.05 -13.62
CA ILE A 287 -26.02 -9.01 -14.48
C ILE A 287 -27.02 -10.04 -14.00
N THR A 288 -28.31 -9.72 -14.12
CA THR A 288 -29.39 -10.63 -13.76
C THR A 288 -30.12 -11.03 -15.03
N ASP A 289 -30.31 -12.31 -15.23
CA ASP A 289 -31.06 -12.82 -16.39
C ASP A 289 -32.59 -12.76 -16.17
N VAL A 290 -33.33 -13.21 -17.18
CA VAL A 290 -34.81 -13.23 -17.14
C VAL A 290 -35.41 -14.17 -16.08
N TYR A 291 -34.58 -15.10 -15.58
CA TYR A 291 -34.95 -16.03 -14.51
C TYR A 291 -34.49 -15.54 -13.13
N ASN A 292 -34.05 -14.29 -13.03
CA ASN A 292 -33.54 -13.67 -11.80
C ASN A 292 -32.27 -14.31 -11.23
N VAL A 293 -31.48 -14.99 -12.10
CA VAL A 293 -30.16 -15.54 -11.75
C VAL A 293 -29.09 -14.49 -11.96
N GLN A 294 -28.22 -14.30 -10.96
CA GLN A 294 -27.12 -13.32 -11.03
C GLN A 294 -25.83 -13.97 -11.53
N TYR A 295 -25.20 -13.31 -12.51
CA TYR A 295 -23.92 -13.70 -13.08
C TYR A 295 -22.87 -12.64 -12.83
N ALA A 296 -21.68 -13.06 -12.39
CA ALA A 296 -20.52 -12.20 -12.20
C ALA A 296 -19.71 -12.11 -13.50
N VAL A 297 -19.74 -10.98 -14.17
CA VAL A 297 -18.95 -10.72 -15.38
C VAL A 297 -17.66 -9.97 -14.99
N PRO A 298 -16.47 -10.55 -15.22
CA PRO A 298 -15.22 -9.92 -14.82
C PRO A 298 -14.91 -8.69 -15.69
N ASN A 299 -14.53 -7.61 -15.02
CA ASN A 299 -13.95 -6.42 -15.64
C ASN A 299 -12.43 -6.51 -15.51
N TYR A 300 -11.74 -6.61 -16.63
CA TYR A 300 -10.30 -6.78 -16.66
C TYR A 300 -9.55 -5.45 -16.69
N LEU A 301 -8.40 -5.42 -16.03
CA LEU A 301 -7.41 -4.36 -16.22
C LEU A 301 -6.79 -4.46 -17.61
N THR A 302 -6.10 -3.41 -18.01
CA THR A 302 -5.42 -3.30 -19.29
C THR A 302 -4.47 -4.49 -19.52
N GLY A 303 -4.56 -5.11 -20.69
CA GLY A 303 -3.67 -6.16 -21.14
C GLY A 303 -2.25 -5.67 -21.41
N ARG A 304 -1.54 -6.34 -22.31
CA ARG A 304 -0.18 -5.95 -22.69
C ARG A 304 -0.16 -4.57 -23.36
N GLN A 305 0.79 -3.73 -22.93
CA GLN A 305 1.02 -2.40 -23.51
C GLN A 305 2.49 -2.22 -23.86
N LEU A 306 2.72 -1.55 -24.98
CA LEU A 306 4.04 -1.12 -25.40
C LEU A 306 4.15 0.39 -25.22
N ASN A 307 5.24 0.83 -24.59
CA ASN A 307 5.53 2.24 -24.36
C ASN A 307 6.95 2.56 -24.85
N VAL A 308 7.06 3.64 -25.61
CA VAL A 308 8.36 4.19 -26.04
C VAL A 308 8.58 5.51 -25.32
N ARG A 309 9.78 5.70 -24.79
CA ARG A 309 10.12 6.83 -23.93
C ARG A 309 11.44 7.43 -24.41
N LEU A 310 11.48 8.75 -24.57
CA LEU A 310 12.71 9.53 -24.77
C LEU A 310 12.95 10.38 -23.52
N ILE A 311 14.12 10.24 -22.92
CA ILE A 311 14.55 11.04 -21.77
C ILE A 311 15.73 11.87 -22.21
N VAL A 312 15.67 13.17 -21.95
CA VAL A 312 16.73 14.13 -22.27
C VAL A 312 17.08 14.87 -20.99
N ASP A 313 18.31 14.70 -20.51
CA ASP A 313 18.85 15.38 -19.33
C ASP A 313 19.65 16.62 -19.78
N PHE A 314 19.37 17.77 -19.15
CA PHE A 314 20.01 19.06 -19.40
C PHE A 314 21.09 19.41 -18.39
#